data_87d0112c1a087534b7791acd4162a91b
#
_entry.id   87d0112c1a087534b7791acd4162a91b
#
_cell.length_a   1.000
_cell.length_b   1.000
_cell.length_c   1.000
_cell.angle_alpha   90.00
_cell.angle_beta   90.00
_cell.angle_gamma   90.00
#
_symmetry.space_group_name_H-M   'P 1'
#
loop_
_entity.id
_entity.type
_entity.pdbx_description
1 polymer ?
#
loop_
_entity_poly.entity_id
_entity_poly.type
_entity_poly.pdbx_seq_one_letter_code
_entity_poly.pdbx_strand_id
1 'polypeptide(L)'
;ASLSKMMTFLIALEAIENKEVSKNDIITIDKDMAKVKGSSYHLKVGEKVPLYELMKGLMIVSGNDASIAIAKHISKDEKTFVERMNAKAKEIGMINTSFVNPNGLPIYDLQNPKALPKENISTARDIAKLGKYMFDNYEKEVVAITNMQTYSYPERNFQKNNTNALLG
;
A
#
# COMPACT_ATOMS: atom_id res chain seq x y z
N ALA A 1 8.21 6.32 -2.73
CA ALA A 1 7.30 5.27 -3.22
C ALA A 1 7.05 4.21 -2.16
N SER A 2 8.11 3.60 -1.59
CA SER A 2 7.98 2.57 -0.55
C SER A 2 7.25 3.08 0.70
N LEU A 3 7.45 4.35 1.05
CA LEU A 3 6.82 4.95 2.22
C LEU A 3 5.30 4.91 2.13
N SER A 4 4.75 5.29 0.97
CA SER A 4 3.29 5.30 0.77
C SER A 4 2.72 3.90 0.92
N LYS A 5 3.43 2.88 0.43
CA LYS A 5 3.00 1.49 0.54
C LYS A 5 3.09 1.00 1.99
N MET A 6 4.10 1.42 2.75
CA MET A 6 4.18 1.10 4.18
C MET A 6 2.99 1.69 4.93
N MET A 7 2.64 2.96 4.64
CA MET A 7 1.48 3.59 5.27
C MET A 7 0.19 2.89 4.86
N THR A 8 0.04 2.52 3.60
CA THR A 8 -1.13 1.78 3.11
C THR A 8 -1.26 0.44 3.85
N PHE A 9 -0.16 -0.26 4.02
CA PHE A 9 -0.11 -1.52 4.77
C PHE A 9 -0.53 -1.32 6.23
N LEU A 10 0.01 -0.29 6.88
CA LEU A 10 -0.33 0.02 8.27
C LEU A 10 -1.84 0.28 8.44
N ILE A 11 -2.42 1.08 7.54
CA ILE A 11 -3.85 1.38 7.60
C ILE A 11 -4.67 0.10 7.41
N ALA A 12 -4.25 -0.79 6.52
CA ALA A 12 -4.91 -2.07 6.33
C ALA A 12 -4.86 -2.92 7.61
N LEU A 13 -3.71 -2.98 8.27
CA LEU A 13 -3.58 -3.70 9.54
C LEU A 13 -4.51 -3.12 10.62
N GLU A 14 -4.58 -1.79 10.71
CA GLU A 14 -5.47 -1.15 11.68
C GLU A 14 -6.95 -1.40 11.37
N ALA A 15 -7.32 -1.35 10.10
CA ALA A 15 -8.69 -1.61 9.68
C ALA A 15 -9.11 -3.05 10.02
N ILE A 16 -8.19 -4.00 9.88
CA ILE A 16 -8.43 -5.40 10.28
C ILE A 16 -8.57 -5.50 11.80
N GLU A 17 -7.67 -4.87 12.54
CA GLU A 17 -7.71 -4.88 14.01
C GLU A 17 -9.00 -4.28 14.54
N ASN A 18 -9.45 -3.17 13.95
CA ASN A 18 -10.68 -2.48 14.34
C ASN A 18 -11.94 -3.13 13.77
N LYS A 19 -11.81 -4.25 13.07
CA LYS A 19 -12.92 -5.01 12.47
C LYS A 19 -13.71 -4.21 11.43
N GLU A 20 -13.09 -3.22 10.82
CA GLU A 20 -13.67 -2.49 9.68
C GLU A 20 -13.70 -3.38 8.43
N VAL A 21 -12.67 -4.20 8.29
CA VAL A 21 -12.53 -5.18 7.19
C VAL A 21 -11.93 -6.45 7.75
N SER A 22 -11.98 -7.53 6.98
CA SER A 22 -11.34 -8.81 7.34
C SER A 22 -10.24 -9.12 6.33
N LYS A 23 -9.16 -9.73 6.82
CA LYS A 23 -8.07 -10.19 5.94
C LYS A 23 -8.55 -11.19 4.89
N ASN A 24 -9.67 -11.83 5.13
CA ASN A 24 -10.27 -12.81 4.21
C ASN A 24 -11.30 -12.20 3.27
N ASP A 25 -11.54 -10.88 3.35
CA ASP A 25 -12.45 -10.20 2.42
C ASP A 25 -11.99 -10.40 0.99
N ILE A 26 -12.94 -10.71 0.09
CA ILE A 26 -12.65 -10.90 -1.31
C ILE A 26 -12.88 -9.58 -2.05
N ILE A 27 -11.85 -9.10 -2.75
CA ILE A 27 -11.89 -7.86 -3.49
C ILE A 27 -11.98 -8.17 -4.98
N THR A 28 -13.00 -7.62 -5.65
CA THR A 28 -13.14 -7.75 -7.09
C THR A 28 -12.38 -6.61 -7.75
N ILE A 29 -11.45 -6.95 -8.64
CA ILE A 29 -10.57 -5.98 -9.28
C ILE A 29 -11.30 -5.24 -10.39
N ASP A 30 -11.31 -3.91 -10.34
CA ASP A 30 -11.90 -3.08 -11.37
C ASP A 30 -10.83 -2.52 -12.33
N LYS A 31 -11.27 -1.74 -13.33
CA LYS A 31 -10.36 -1.16 -14.33
C LYS A 31 -9.33 -0.23 -13.72
N ASP A 32 -9.72 0.58 -12.75
CA ASP A 32 -8.83 1.56 -12.15
C ASP A 32 -7.71 0.88 -11.37
N MET A 33 -8.03 -0.22 -10.69
CA MET A 33 -7.03 -1.02 -9.98
C MET A 33 -6.04 -1.64 -10.95
N ALA A 34 -6.54 -2.25 -12.03
CA ALA A 34 -5.73 -3.05 -12.96
C ALA A 34 -4.83 -2.21 -13.87
N LYS A 35 -5.19 -0.96 -14.15
CA LYS A 35 -4.45 -0.15 -15.13
C LYS A 35 -3.29 0.66 -14.54
N VAL A 36 -3.04 0.58 -13.26
CA VAL A 36 -1.98 1.37 -12.61
C VAL A 36 -0.61 0.96 -13.18
N LYS A 37 0.21 1.96 -13.49
CA LYS A 37 1.54 1.76 -14.07
C LYS A 37 2.60 1.46 -13.01
N GLY A 38 3.76 0.99 -13.45
CA GLY A 38 4.90 0.72 -12.59
C GLY A 38 4.87 -0.70 -12.05
N SER A 39 5.49 -0.90 -10.88
CA SER A 39 5.54 -2.21 -10.23
C SER A 39 4.14 -2.77 -10.06
N SER A 40 3.94 -4.02 -10.42
CA SER A 40 2.62 -4.61 -10.51
C SER A 40 2.54 -5.98 -9.87
N TYR A 41 1.38 -6.26 -9.27
CA TYR A 41 0.99 -7.59 -8.82
C TYR A 41 0.22 -8.32 -9.92
N HIS A 42 0.15 -7.73 -11.10
CA HIS A 42 -0.51 -8.28 -12.30
C HIS A 42 -1.99 -8.59 -12.11
N LEU A 43 -2.70 -7.69 -11.42
CA LEU A 43 -4.13 -7.83 -11.22
C LEU A 43 -4.88 -7.62 -12.54
N LYS A 44 -5.92 -8.42 -12.74
CA LYS A 44 -6.77 -8.38 -13.95
C LYS A 44 -8.19 -8.01 -13.58
N VAL A 45 -8.84 -7.24 -14.46
CA VAL A 45 -10.23 -6.84 -14.26
C VAL A 45 -11.12 -8.08 -14.06
N GLY A 46 -11.96 -8.04 -13.03
CA GLY A 46 -12.86 -9.13 -12.70
C GLY A 46 -12.27 -10.21 -11.79
N GLU A 47 -10.97 -10.16 -11.58
CA GLU A 47 -10.30 -11.10 -10.68
C GLU A 47 -10.75 -10.88 -9.24
N LYS A 48 -10.86 -11.96 -8.46
CA LYS A 48 -11.26 -11.89 -7.06
C LYS A 48 -10.07 -12.31 -6.20
N VAL A 49 -9.61 -11.42 -5.33
CA VAL A 49 -8.40 -11.63 -4.53
C VAL A 49 -8.67 -11.30 -3.06
N PRO A 50 -8.28 -12.18 -2.12
CA PRO A 50 -8.41 -11.87 -0.70
C PRO A 50 -7.55 -10.68 -0.29
N LEU A 51 -8.03 -9.89 0.66
CA LEU A 51 -7.32 -8.70 1.14
C LEU A 51 -5.89 -9.05 1.58
N TYR A 52 -5.70 -10.14 2.32
CA TYR A 52 -4.36 -10.50 2.80
C TYR A 52 -3.39 -10.79 1.66
N GLU A 53 -3.86 -11.39 0.56
CA GLU A 53 -3.01 -11.62 -0.61
C GLU A 53 -2.63 -10.30 -1.28
N LEU A 54 -3.55 -9.32 -1.31
CA LEU A 54 -3.23 -7.97 -1.81
C LEU A 54 -2.18 -7.30 -0.92
N MET A 55 -2.25 -7.48 0.39
CA MET A 55 -1.28 -6.92 1.32
C MET A 55 0.11 -7.53 1.09
N LYS A 56 0.19 -8.83 0.82
CA LYS A 56 1.45 -9.47 0.44
C LYS A 56 1.98 -8.92 -0.89
N GLY A 57 1.11 -8.80 -1.88
CA GLY A 57 1.48 -8.23 -3.17
C GLY A 57 2.00 -6.79 -3.04
N LEU A 58 1.38 -6.01 -2.16
CA LEU A 58 1.81 -4.65 -1.86
C LEU A 58 3.24 -4.61 -1.32
N MET A 59 3.54 -5.42 -0.31
CA MET A 59 4.81 -5.33 0.43
C MET A 59 5.93 -6.15 -0.21
N ILE A 60 5.63 -7.30 -0.79
CA ILE A 60 6.65 -8.19 -1.32
C ILE A 60 7.08 -7.80 -2.74
N VAL A 61 6.11 -7.46 -3.60
CA VAL A 61 6.42 -7.11 -4.99
C VAL A 61 6.20 -5.62 -5.28
N SER A 62 5.89 -4.82 -4.28
CA SER A 62 5.66 -3.38 -4.40
C SER A 62 4.56 -3.06 -5.42
N GLY A 63 3.48 -3.85 -5.43
CA GLY A 63 2.42 -3.71 -6.42
C GLY A 63 1.63 -2.41 -6.28
N ASN A 64 1.73 -1.54 -7.27
CA ASN A 64 0.97 -0.29 -7.30
C ASN A 64 -0.53 -0.58 -7.44
N ASP A 65 -0.90 -1.59 -8.23
CA ASP A 65 -2.27 -2.04 -8.41
C ASP A 65 -2.86 -2.56 -7.09
N ALA A 66 -2.08 -3.32 -6.33
CA ALA A 66 -2.53 -3.82 -5.03
C ALA A 66 -2.83 -2.67 -4.06
N SER A 67 -2.03 -1.59 -4.09
CA SER A 67 -2.26 -0.45 -3.20
C SER A 67 -3.60 0.25 -3.48
N ILE A 68 -3.95 0.40 -4.75
CA ILE A 68 -5.23 1.00 -5.15
C ILE A 68 -6.40 0.10 -4.74
N ALA A 69 -6.25 -1.21 -4.94
CA ALA A 69 -7.30 -2.17 -4.57
C ALA A 69 -7.57 -2.13 -3.06
N ILE A 70 -6.51 -2.10 -2.25
CA ILE A 70 -6.63 -2.00 -0.79
C ILE A 70 -7.30 -0.70 -0.38
N ALA A 71 -6.87 0.42 -0.97
CA ALA A 71 -7.42 1.74 -0.65
C ALA A 71 -8.92 1.82 -0.95
N LYS A 72 -9.33 1.34 -2.10
CA LYS A 72 -10.74 1.37 -2.49
C LYS A 72 -11.59 0.43 -1.64
N HIS A 73 -11.05 -0.68 -1.21
CA HIS A 73 -11.77 -1.61 -0.35
C HIS A 73 -12.00 -1.01 1.05
N ILE A 74 -11.00 -0.37 1.61
CA ILE A 74 -11.07 0.17 2.99
C ILE A 74 -11.89 1.46 3.04
N SER A 75 -11.68 2.38 2.08
CA SER A 75 -12.22 3.74 2.13
C SER A 75 -13.16 4.07 0.96
N LYS A 76 -13.51 3.10 0.12
CA LYS A 76 -14.36 3.22 -1.07
C LYS A 76 -13.72 3.99 -2.22
N ASP A 77 -12.97 5.06 -1.96
CA ASP A 77 -12.25 5.82 -2.98
C ASP A 77 -10.85 6.20 -2.49
N GLU A 78 -9.98 6.56 -3.45
CA GLU A 78 -8.60 6.90 -3.15
C GLU A 78 -8.48 8.18 -2.33
N LYS A 79 -9.31 9.17 -2.61
CA LYS A 79 -9.27 10.47 -1.93
C LYS A 79 -9.49 10.31 -0.42
N THR A 80 -10.51 9.57 -0.04
CA THR A 80 -10.83 9.29 1.36
C THR A 80 -9.68 8.53 2.02
N PHE A 81 -9.09 7.57 1.30
CA PHE A 81 -7.96 6.82 1.81
C PHE A 81 -6.74 7.72 2.04
N VAL A 82 -6.45 8.63 1.11
CA VAL A 82 -5.34 9.58 1.24
C VAL A 82 -5.55 10.50 2.46
N GLU A 83 -6.76 10.95 2.70
CA GLU A 83 -7.09 11.73 3.90
C GLU A 83 -6.76 10.92 5.15
N ARG A 84 -7.06 9.63 5.16
CA ARG A 84 -6.76 8.73 6.28
C ARG A 84 -5.24 8.53 6.42
N MET A 85 -4.50 8.43 5.32
CA MET A 85 -3.03 8.35 5.34
C MET A 85 -2.42 9.59 6.01
N ASN A 86 -2.89 10.77 5.63
CA ASN A 86 -2.39 12.02 6.19
C ASN A 86 -2.78 12.20 7.66
N ALA A 87 -3.99 11.80 8.04
CA ALA A 87 -4.43 11.84 9.42
C ALA A 87 -3.55 10.91 10.29
N LYS A 88 -3.24 9.71 9.79
CA LYS A 88 -2.39 8.77 10.51
C LYS A 88 -0.96 9.29 10.64
N ALA A 89 -0.43 9.95 9.61
CA ALA A 89 0.88 10.57 9.66
C ALA A 89 0.95 11.59 10.79
N LYS A 90 -0.07 12.43 10.95
CA LYS A 90 -0.13 13.41 12.04
C LYS A 90 -0.18 12.72 13.39
N GLU A 91 -0.98 11.67 13.52
CA GLU A 91 -1.13 10.91 14.76
C GLU A 91 0.20 10.31 15.21
N ILE A 92 0.99 9.82 14.29
CA ILE A 92 2.31 9.22 14.58
C ILE A 92 3.36 10.31 14.87
N GLY A 93 3.10 11.56 14.47
CA GLY A 93 4.06 12.65 14.63
C GLY A 93 4.95 12.87 13.41
N MET A 94 4.51 12.41 12.25
CA MET A 94 5.22 12.61 10.96
C MET A 94 4.88 13.98 10.40
N ILE A 95 5.41 15.02 11.02
CA ILE A 95 5.00 16.42 10.75
C ILE A 95 5.44 16.96 9.39
N ASN A 96 6.42 16.32 8.76
CA ASN A 96 6.95 16.75 7.47
C ASN A 96 6.56 15.78 6.35
N THR A 97 5.47 15.06 6.54
CA THR A 97 4.99 14.05 5.58
C THR A 97 3.63 14.45 5.02
N SER A 98 3.48 14.30 3.70
CA SER A 98 2.23 14.55 3.00
C SER A 98 2.07 13.50 1.91
N PHE A 99 0.92 12.83 1.91
CA PHE A 99 0.58 11.83 0.91
C PHE A 99 -0.43 12.38 -0.09
N VAL A 100 -0.28 12.01 -1.37
CA VAL A 100 -1.21 12.37 -2.44
C VAL A 100 -1.86 11.15 -3.07
N ASN A 101 -1.30 9.96 -2.86
CA ASN A 101 -1.90 8.69 -3.31
C ASN A 101 -1.36 7.52 -2.49
N PRO A 102 -2.01 6.34 -2.58
CA PRO A 102 -1.57 5.17 -1.82
C PRO A 102 -0.40 4.40 -2.44
N ASN A 103 -0.04 4.67 -3.70
CA ASN A 103 0.99 3.90 -4.40
C ASN A 103 2.36 4.58 -4.47
N GLY A 104 2.43 5.87 -4.20
CA GLY A 104 3.69 6.62 -4.21
C GLY A 104 4.10 7.20 -5.56
N LEU A 105 3.29 7.01 -6.59
CA LEU A 105 3.60 7.57 -7.91
C LEU A 105 3.30 9.06 -7.98
N PRO A 106 4.09 9.85 -8.74
CA PRO A 106 3.76 11.26 -8.97
C PRO A 106 2.42 11.39 -9.73
N ILE A 107 1.67 12.44 -9.42
CA ILE A 107 0.42 12.75 -10.12
C ILE A 107 0.69 13.92 -11.06
N TYR A 108 0.55 13.68 -12.36
CA TYR A 108 0.76 14.68 -13.40
C TYR A 108 -0.55 15.32 -13.82
N ASP A 109 -0.52 16.64 -14.06
CA ASP A 109 -1.67 17.36 -14.61
C ASP A 109 -1.57 17.31 -16.14
N LEU A 110 -2.37 16.46 -16.76
CA LEU A 110 -2.36 16.28 -18.21
C LEU A 110 -2.89 17.48 -18.98
N GLN A 111 -3.65 18.38 -18.30
CA GLN A 111 -4.17 19.60 -18.92
C GLN A 111 -3.18 20.75 -18.83
N ASN A 112 -2.19 20.65 -17.95
CA ASN A 112 -1.17 21.66 -17.77
C ASN A 112 0.22 20.98 -17.66
N PRO A 113 0.82 20.58 -18.81
CA PRO A 113 2.08 19.82 -18.79
C PRO A 113 3.27 20.56 -18.21
N LYS A 114 3.17 21.90 -18.04
CA LYS A 114 4.21 22.71 -17.40
C LYS A 114 4.10 22.73 -15.88
N ALA A 115 2.98 22.29 -15.31
CA ALA A 115 2.82 22.24 -13.87
C ALA A 115 3.70 21.13 -13.28
N LEU A 116 4.26 21.39 -12.09
CA LEU A 116 5.02 20.36 -11.37
C LEU A 116 4.07 19.26 -10.93
N PRO A 117 4.49 17.99 -10.99
CA PRO A 117 3.65 16.90 -10.52
C PRO A 117 3.44 16.99 -9.01
N LYS A 118 2.28 16.51 -8.55
CA LYS A 118 2.03 16.34 -7.12
C LYS A 118 2.71 15.05 -6.68
N GLU A 119 3.45 15.11 -5.59
CA GLU A 119 4.22 13.99 -5.09
C GLU A 119 4.00 13.77 -3.60
N ASN A 120 4.21 12.53 -3.16
CA ASN A 120 4.28 12.23 -1.74
C ASN A 120 5.61 12.76 -1.21
N ILE A 121 5.56 13.43 -0.06
CA ILE A 121 6.72 14.10 0.53
C ILE A 121 6.93 13.57 1.94
N SER A 122 8.19 13.33 2.31
CA SER A 122 8.55 12.90 3.66
C SER A 122 10.01 13.21 3.96
N THR A 123 10.44 12.82 5.16
CA THR A 123 11.83 12.95 5.62
C THR A 123 12.30 11.62 6.17
N ALA A 124 13.62 11.45 6.29
CA ALA A 124 14.20 10.25 6.89
C ALA A 124 13.72 10.08 8.34
N ARG A 125 13.56 11.17 9.08
CA ARG A 125 13.05 11.14 10.46
C ARG A 125 11.62 10.61 10.51
N ASP A 126 10.76 11.08 9.61
CA ASP A 126 9.36 10.65 9.56
C ASP A 126 9.26 9.19 9.14
N ILE A 127 10.06 8.76 8.18
CA ILE A 127 10.12 7.35 7.76
C ILE A 127 10.50 6.46 8.95
N ALA A 128 11.49 6.87 9.74
CA ALA A 128 11.89 6.14 10.93
C ALA A 128 10.77 6.06 11.97
N LYS A 129 10.00 7.15 12.13
CA LYS A 129 8.85 7.15 13.04
C LYS A 129 7.78 6.16 12.59
N LEU A 130 7.52 6.08 11.29
CA LEU A 130 6.56 5.13 10.74
C LEU A 130 7.02 3.69 10.98
N GLY A 131 8.27 3.41 10.67
CA GLY A 131 8.85 2.07 10.88
C GLY A 131 8.79 1.65 12.35
N LYS A 132 9.15 2.55 13.25
CA LYS A 132 9.08 2.28 14.69
C LYS A 132 7.65 2.00 15.15
N TYR A 133 6.70 2.82 14.70
CA TYR A 133 5.30 2.62 15.05
C TYR A 133 4.78 1.25 14.58
N MET A 134 5.14 0.85 13.36
CA MET A 134 4.73 -0.44 12.82
C MET A 134 5.32 -1.60 13.61
N PHE A 135 6.60 -1.55 13.95
CA PHE A 135 7.23 -2.60 14.73
C PHE A 135 6.73 -2.63 16.18
N ASP A 136 6.48 -1.47 16.79
CA ASP A 136 5.97 -1.41 18.16
C ASP A 136 4.55 -1.98 18.29
N ASN A 137 3.73 -1.83 17.25
CA ASN A 137 2.30 -2.19 17.32
C ASN A 137 1.93 -3.45 16.51
N TYR A 138 2.70 -3.78 15.46
CA TYR A 138 2.37 -4.85 14.52
C TYR A 138 3.58 -5.70 14.13
N GLU A 139 4.51 -5.91 15.07
CA GLU A 139 5.75 -6.64 14.80
C GLU A 139 5.52 -7.98 14.11
N LYS A 140 4.60 -8.80 14.61
CA LYS A 140 4.35 -10.13 14.07
C LYS A 140 3.90 -10.09 12.61
N GLU A 141 2.99 -9.17 12.32
CA GLU A 141 2.42 -9.01 10.97
C GLU A 141 3.47 -8.49 10.00
N VAL A 142 4.29 -7.54 10.44
CA VAL A 142 5.34 -6.97 9.59
C VAL A 142 6.43 -8.02 9.34
N VAL A 143 6.90 -8.69 10.37
CA VAL A 143 7.95 -9.71 10.26
C VAL A 143 7.50 -10.88 9.40
N ALA A 144 6.24 -11.31 9.54
CA ALA A 144 5.70 -12.42 8.75
C ALA A 144 5.83 -12.16 7.25
N ILE A 145 5.61 -10.91 6.82
CA ILE A 145 5.71 -10.56 5.40
C ILE A 145 7.14 -10.22 4.99
N THR A 146 7.87 -9.44 5.80
CA THR A 146 9.24 -9.02 5.43
C THR A 146 10.21 -10.19 5.39
N ASN A 147 9.96 -11.26 6.14
CA ASN A 147 10.81 -12.44 6.13
C ASN A 147 10.50 -13.42 4.99
N MET A 148 9.47 -13.19 4.19
CA MET A 148 9.20 -14.00 3.00
C MET A 148 10.22 -13.66 1.92
N GLN A 149 11.07 -14.63 1.56
CA GLN A 149 12.05 -14.43 0.49
C GLN A 149 11.44 -14.64 -0.89
N THR A 150 10.46 -15.52 -0.96
CA THR A 150 9.74 -15.81 -2.20
C THR A 150 8.26 -15.77 -1.92
N TYR A 151 7.50 -15.08 -2.78
CA TYR A 151 6.04 -15.06 -2.71
C TYR A 151 5.47 -15.94 -3.81
N SER A 152 4.57 -16.84 -3.44
CA SER A 152 3.88 -17.70 -4.38
C SER A 152 2.38 -17.67 -4.13
N TYR A 153 1.59 -17.50 -5.19
CA TYR A 153 0.14 -17.61 -5.13
C TYR A 153 -0.30 -18.52 -6.28
N PRO A 154 -0.31 -19.85 -6.04
CA PRO A 154 -0.58 -20.83 -7.11
C PRO A 154 -1.91 -20.61 -7.83
N GLU A 155 -2.94 -20.19 -7.11
CA GLU A 155 -4.28 -19.94 -7.69
C GLU A 155 -4.26 -18.84 -8.74
N ARG A 156 -3.26 -17.93 -8.67
CA ARG A 156 -3.03 -16.88 -9.67
C ARG A 156 -1.86 -17.19 -10.59
N ASN A 157 -1.23 -18.35 -10.41
CA ASN A 157 0.01 -18.71 -11.11
C ASN A 157 1.08 -17.63 -10.93
N PHE A 158 1.22 -17.13 -9.70
CA PHE A 158 2.12 -16.04 -9.36
C PHE A 158 3.25 -16.52 -8.45
N GLN A 159 4.49 -16.15 -8.79
CA GLN A 159 5.65 -16.40 -7.94
C GLN A 159 6.69 -15.32 -8.19
N LYS A 160 7.25 -14.74 -7.14
CA LYS A 160 8.26 -13.71 -7.26
C LYS A 160 9.07 -13.59 -5.97
N ASN A 161 10.33 -13.20 -6.10
CA ASN A 161 11.19 -12.93 -4.96
C ASN A 161 10.75 -11.64 -4.25
N ASN A 162 10.91 -11.61 -2.93
CA ASN A 162 10.61 -10.42 -2.15
C ASN A 162 11.59 -9.30 -2.51
N THR A 163 11.05 -8.11 -2.84
CA THR A 163 11.81 -6.92 -3.18
C THR A 163 11.99 -5.97 -1.99
N ASN A 164 11.50 -6.34 -0.80
CA ASN A 164 11.55 -5.49 0.39
C ASN A 164 12.99 -5.33 0.87
N ALA A 165 13.46 -4.08 0.99
CA ALA A 165 14.81 -3.76 1.42
C ALA A 165 15.09 -4.11 2.89
N LEU A 166 14.05 -4.35 3.70
CA LEU A 166 14.21 -4.78 5.10
C LEU A 166 14.58 -6.26 5.22
N LEU A 167 14.47 -7.01 4.13
CA LEU A 167 14.90 -8.41 4.08
C LEU A 167 16.40 -8.41 3.82
N GLY A 168 17.15 -8.61 4.85
CA GLY A 168 18.60 -8.47 4.84
C GLY A 168 19.36 -9.61 4.28
#